data_cdad254f2d867442c18c5cb2ce6a40fc
#
_entry.id   cdad254f2d867442c18c5cb2ce6a40fc
#
_cell.length_a   1.000
_cell.length_b   1.000
_cell.length_c   1.000
_cell.angle_alpha   90.00
_cell.angle_beta   90.00
_cell.angle_gamma   90.00
#
_symmetry.space_group_name_H-M   'P 1'
#
loop_
_entity.id
_entity.type
_entity.pdbx_description
1 polymer ?
#
loop_
_entity_poly.entity_id
_entity_poly.type
_entity_poly.pdbx_seq_one_letter_code
_entity_poly.pdbx_strand_id
1 'polypeptide(L)'
;MKPVILALFSASVLSLPVWISPAWAEQDPVPGVQDARMRYLAYDPDQVVHLSTAVGATLVVGFGAKESVTAVAVTDSKDLKAMPKGNFLFFKSQQALPLQPVTVLTSTEGGEMRRYVFEITTVPAESLGVDAPGIYYSVQFTYPVEEAEQRRVLAAAQAAKDLAASQAREAQRQLALAHRTMEQRARDPFSGDRNWHYVAQGDHSLLPLEVFDNGYSTVFRFPGNVRIPSVFVINPDGKEATPNYAVKGDLVQVDSVARGWRLRDGHTVLAVWNRAFDPVGKNPETQTTSPNVRRVVREPPR
;
A
#
# COMPACT_ATOMS: atom_id res chain seq x y z
N MET A 1 -71.76 -9.76 -11.62
CA MET A 1 -71.25 -8.75 -12.55
C MET A 1 -71.07 -7.45 -11.79
N LYS A 2 -69.82 -7.11 -11.40
CA LYS A 2 -69.48 -5.82 -10.76
C LYS A 2 -68.62 -5.02 -11.75
N PRO A 3 -68.89 -3.73 -12.00
CA PRO A 3 -68.04 -2.92 -12.90
C PRO A 3 -66.79 -2.42 -12.17
N VAL A 4 -65.66 -2.55 -12.84
CA VAL A 4 -64.38 -1.97 -12.44
C VAL A 4 -64.32 -0.54 -12.94
N ILE A 5 -64.23 0.42 -12.03
CA ILE A 5 -64.04 1.83 -12.31
C ILE A 5 -62.55 2.08 -12.48
N LEU A 6 -62.10 2.43 -13.67
CA LEU A 6 -60.75 2.80 -14.04
C LEU A 6 -60.56 4.31 -13.73
N ALA A 7 -59.82 4.67 -12.67
CA ALA A 7 -59.50 6.06 -12.38
C ALA A 7 -58.24 6.49 -13.17
N LEU A 8 -58.41 7.39 -14.12
CA LEU A 8 -57.31 8.08 -14.83
C LEU A 8 -56.72 9.15 -13.91
N PHE A 9 -55.48 8.95 -13.47
CA PHE A 9 -54.68 9.99 -12.79
C PHE A 9 -54.00 10.87 -13.85
N SER A 10 -54.49 12.09 -14.04
CA SER A 10 -53.83 13.13 -14.84
C SER A 10 -52.66 13.70 -14.03
N ALA A 11 -51.43 13.41 -14.44
CA ALA A 11 -50.22 14.02 -13.87
C ALA A 11 -50.04 15.43 -14.49
N SER A 12 -50.39 16.45 -13.75
CA SER A 12 -50.06 17.85 -14.09
C SER A 12 -48.60 18.10 -13.84
N VAL A 13 -47.79 18.22 -14.90
CA VAL A 13 -46.40 18.67 -14.84
C VAL A 13 -46.41 20.19 -14.53
N LEU A 14 -46.10 20.54 -13.27
CA LEU A 14 -45.85 21.93 -12.87
C LEU A 14 -44.47 22.33 -13.42
N SER A 15 -44.44 23.04 -14.56
CA SER A 15 -43.24 23.72 -15.06
C SER A 15 -42.95 24.94 -14.18
N LEU A 16 -41.99 24.83 -13.23
CA LEU A 16 -41.45 25.98 -12.54
C LEU A 16 -40.59 26.81 -13.49
N PRO A 17 -40.79 28.13 -13.59
CA PRO A 17 -39.91 28.99 -14.37
C PRO A 17 -38.51 28.96 -13.71
N VAL A 18 -37.51 28.46 -14.44
CA VAL A 18 -36.09 28.61 -14.07
C VAL A 18 -35.73 30.09 -14.30
N TRP A 19 -35.65 30.84 -13.24
CA TRP A 19 -35.13 32.20 -13.28
C TRP A 19 -33.60 32.07 -13.45
N ILE A 20 -33.11 32.22 -14.69
CA ILE A 20 -31.69 32.37 -14.98
C ILE A 20 -31.36 33.80 -14.56
N SER A 21 -30.81 33.99 -13.35
CA SER A 21 -30.20 35.23 -12.93
C SER A 21 -29.01 35.48 -13.87
N PRO A 22 -28.85 36.67 -14.46
CA PRO A 22 -27.60 36.99 -15.16
C PRO A 22 -26.45 36.87 -14.19
N ALA A 23 -25.49 35.98 -14.48
CA ALA A 23 -24.24 35.92 -13.75
C ALA A 23 -23.48 37.21 -14.10
N TRP A 24 -23.40 38.14 -13.17
CA TRP A 24 -22.48 39.27 -13.27
C TRP A 24 -21.08 38.69 -13.18
N ALA A 25 -20.33 38.79 -14.28
CA ALA A 25 -18.97 38.20 -14.39
C ALA A 25 -17.90 39.01 -13.64
N GLU A 26 -18.28 40.10 -12.99
CA GLU A 26 -17.41 40.94 -12.18
C GLU A 26 -17.42 40.45 -10.72
N GLN A 27 -16.24 40.20 -10.16
CA GLN A 27 -16.14 39.73 -8.79
C GLN A 27 -15.26 40.65 -7.95
N ASP A 28 -15.79 41.09 -6.83
CA ASP A 28 -15.04 41.80 -5.80
C ASP A 28 -14.22 40.82 -4.93
N PRO A 29 -12.94 41.08 -4.72
CA PRO A 29 -12.13 40.29 -3.80
C PRO A 29 -12.67 40.30 -2.36
N VAL A 30 -12.65 39.16 -1.70
CA VAL A 30 -13.19 38.95 -0.34
C VAL A 30 -12.24 39.59 0.69
N PRO A 31 -12.76 40.37 1.68
CA PRO A 31 -11.91 40.97 2.71
C PRO A 31 -11.24 39.95 3.62
N GLY A 32 -10.00 40.23 3.99
CA GLY A 32 -9.27 39.45 4.98
C GLY A 32 -9.86 39.59 6.38
N VAL A 33 -9.67 38.56 7.20
CA VAL A 33 -10.23 38.51 8.58
C VAL A 33 -9.65 39.59 9.50
N GLN A 34 -8.37 39.96 9.32
CA GLN A 34 -7.70 40.92 10.20
C GLN A 34 -7.77 42.37 9.67
N ASP A 35 -7.70 42.54 8.36
CA ASP A 35 -7.76 43.84 7.73
C ASP A 35 -8.53 43.73 6.39
N ALA A 36 -9.59 44.51 6.27
CA ALA A 36 -10.46 44.48 5.11
C ALA A 36 -9.82 45.00 3.83
N ARG A 37 -8.67 45.71 3.92
CA ARG A 37 -7.90 46.22 2.77
C ARG A 37 -6.99 45.15 2.18
N MET A 38 -6.76 44.05 2.91
CA MET A 38 -6.12 42.83 2.43
C MET A 38 -7.22 41.90 1.88
N ARG A 39 -7.16 41.61 0.60
CA ARG A 39 -8.23 40.89 -0.11
C ARG A 39 -7.73 39.55 -0.65
N TYR A 40 -8.65 38.61 -0.78
CA TYR A 40 -8.38 37.29 -1.31
C TYR A 40 -9.39 36.93 -2.40
N LEU A 41 -8.94 36.23 -3.44
CA LEU A 41 -9.79 35.80 -4.55
C LEU A 41 -9.31 34.48 -5.11
N ALA A 42 -10.25 33.55 -5.40
CA ALA A 42 -9.92 32.34 -6.13
C ALA A 42 -9.67 32.68 -7.61
N TYR A 43 -8.63 32.10 -8.20
CA TYR A 43 -8.36 32.27 -9.64
C TYR A 43 -9.45 31.59 -10.47
N ASP A 44 -9.98 32.34 -11.43
CA ASP A 44 -10.88 31.88 -12.49
C ASP A 44 -10.45 32.57 -13.79
N PRO A 45 -10.13 31.83 -14.89
CA PRO A 45 -9.63 32.39 -16.13
C PRO A 45 -10.67 33.25 -16.89
N ASP A 46 -11.94 33.08 -16.60
CA ASP A 46 -13.05 33.77 -17.29
C ASP A 46 -13.64 34.93 -16.48
N GLN A 47 -12.96 35.30 -15.38
CA GLN A 47 -13.41 36.31 -14.45
C GLN A 47 -12.75 37.66 -14.70
N VAL A 48 -13.52 38.74 -14.59
CA VAL A 48 -13.01 40.11 -14.48
C VAL A 48 -13.01 40.52 -13.02
N VAL A 49 -11.88 41.00 -12.53
CA VAL A 49 -11.68 41.33 -11.10
C VAL A 49 -11.65 42.84 -10.93
N HIS A 50 -12.56 43.36 -10.11
CA HIS A 50 -12.57 44.76 -9.75
C HIS A 50 -11.50 45.09 -8.72
N LEU A 51 -10.66 46.09 -9.02
CA LEU A 51 -9.60 46.59 -8.15
C LEU A 51 -9.86 48.07 -7.84
N SER A 52 -9.77 48.44 -6.58
CA SER A 52 -9.94 49.82 -6.13
C SER A 52 -8.71 50.28 -5.34
N THR A 53 -8.15 51.37 -5.72
CA THR A 53 -7.02 52.03 -5.04
C THR A 53 -7.18 53.56 -4.99
N ALA A 54 -6.29 54.27 -4.33
CA ALA A 54 -6.32 55.71 -4.22
C ALA A 54 -5.03 56.32 -4.77
N VAL A 55 -5.11 57.59 -5.17
CA VAL A 55 -3.94 58.39 -5.56
C VAL A 55 -2.88 58.38 -4.47
N GLY A 56 -1.63 58.08 -4.85
CA GLY A 56 -0.52 57.98 -3.92
C GLY A 56 -0.40 56.66 -3.17
N ALA A 57 -1.44 55.87 -3.11
CA ALA A 57 -1.38 54.50 -2.56
C ALA A 57 -0.74 53.52 -3.55
N THR A 58 -0.23 52.44 -3.03
CA THR A 58 0.24 51.31 -3.82
C THR A 58 -0.66 50.10 -3.57
N LEU A 59 -1.28 49.56 -4.61
CA LEU A 59 -2.00 48.33 -4.58
C LEU A 59 -1.05 47.21 -5.05
N VAL A 60 -1.00 46.10 -4.30
CA VAL A 60 -0.21 44.93 -4.62
C VAL A 60 -1.14 43.78 -5.01
N VAL A 61 -0.92 43.21 -6.19
CA VAL A 61 -1.58 41.98 -6.61
C VAL A 61 -0.59 40.83 -6.54
N GLY A 62 -0.89 39.82 -5.73
CA GLY A 62 -0.08 38.61 -5.55
C GLY A 62 -0.69 37.43 -6.32
N PHE A 63 0.12 36.84 -7.18
CA PHE A 63 -0.21 35.60 -7.90
C PHE A 63 0.32 34.36 -7.18
N GLY A 64 0.19 33.19 -7.76
CA GLY A 64 0.72 31.95 -7.21
C GLY A 64 2.23 32.01 -6.95
N ALA A 65 2.71 31.37 -5.89
CA ALA A 65 4.13 31.39 -5.52
C ALA A 65 5.06 30.85 -6.63
N LYS A 66 4.51 30.05 -7.54
CA LYS A 66 5.23 29.45 -8.68
C LYS A 66 4.89 30.13 -10.00
N GLU A 67 4.36 31.33 -9.95
CA GLU A 67 4.05 32.13 -11.12
C GLU A 67 5.03 33.30 -11.25
N SER A 68 5.19 33.77 -12.47
CA SER A 68 5.94 35.00 -12.80
C SER A 68 5.13 35.84 -13.77
N VAL A 69 5.02 37.13 -13.50
CA VAL A 69 4.37 38.05 -14.42
C VAL A 69 5.25 38.25 -15.66
N THR A 70 4.70 37.94 -16.84
CA THR A 70 5.43 37.99 -18.11
C THR A 70 5.04 39.19 -18.95
N ALA A 71 3.80 39.64 -18.88
CA ALA A 71 3.33 40.83 -19.59
C ALA A 71 2.20 41.53 -18.84
N VAL A 72 2.15 42.84 -18.95
CA VAL A 72 1.09 43.69 -18.41
C VAL A 72 0.66 44.69 -19.48
N ALA A 73 -0.60 44.69 -19.84
CA ALA A 73 -1.21 45.66 -20.75
C ALA A 73 -2.13 46.59 -19.94
N VAL A 74 -1.80 47.83 -19.88
CA VAL A 74 -2.53 48.92 -19.18
C VAL A 74 -3.10 49.87 -20.21
N THR A 75 -4.33 50.32 -20.02
CA THR A 75 -4.96 51.26 -20.95
C THR A 75 -4.32 52.64 -20.89
N ASP A 76 -4.08 53.16 -19.70
CA ASP A 76 -3.37 54.44 -19.47
C ASP A 76 -2.04 54.20 -18.74
N SER A 77 -0.99 53.99 -19.50
CA SER A 77 0.36 53.75 -18.98
C SER A 77 1.05 55.02 -18.47
N LYS A 78 0.52 56.21 -18.74
CA LYS A 78 1.05 57.47 -18.28
C LYS A 78 0.74 57.71 -16.80
N ASP A 79 -0.51 57.54 -16.43
CA ASP A 79 -1.04 57.90 -15.12
C ASP A 79 -1.22 56.69 -14.18
N LEU A 80 -1.40 55.47 -14.72
CA LEU A 80 -1.42 54.21 -13.99
C LEU A 80 -0.13 53.42 -14.25
N LYS A 81 0.78 53.40 -13.28
CA LYS A 81 2.02 52.62 -13.37
C LYS A 81 1.80 51.21 -12.84
N ALA A 82 2.13 50.22 -13.66
CA ALA A 82 2.13 48.80 -13.31
C ALA A 82 3.59 48.29 -13.30
N MET A 83 4.06 47.76 -12.18
CA MET A 83 5.44 47.31 -11.97
C MET A 83 5.45 45.83 -11.58
N PRO A 84 5.75 44.93 -12.51
CA PRO A 84 5.87 43.50 -12.19
C PRO A 84 7.18 43.20 -11.46
N LYS A 85 7.12 42.31 -10.45
CA LYS A 85 8.29 41.78 -9.76
C LYS A 85 8.01 40.35 -9.29
N GLY A 86 8.55 39.37 -10.00
CA GLY A 86 8.28 37.93 -9.74
C GLY A 86 6.79 37.62 -9.85
N ASN A 87 6.22 37.08 -8.80
CA ASN A 87 4.80 36.79 -8.71
C ASN A 87 3.96 37.93 -8.14
N PHE A 88 4.46 39.15 -8.09
CA PHE A 88 3.75 40.33 -7.64
C PHE A 88 3.66 41.38 -8.74
N LEU A 89 2.52 42.09 -8.73
CA LEU A 89 2.31 43.27 -9.58
C LEU A 89 1.90 44.44 -8.69
N PHE A 90 2.64 45.56 -8.81
CA PHE A 90 2.37 46.76 -8.05
C PHE A 90 1.70 47.80 -8.96
N PHE A 91 0.54 48.29 -8.52
CA PHE A 91 -0.13 49.43 -9.17
C PHE A 91 0.01 50.67 -8.36
N LYS A 92 0.34 51.78 -9.06
CA LYS A 92 0.41 53.08 -8.46
C LYS A 92 -0.14 54.11 -9.44
N SER A 93 -1.05 54.96 -9.00
CA SER A 93 -1.58 56.07 -9.80
C SER A 93 -1.18 57.41 -9.22
N GLN A 94 -0.96 58.36 -10.11
CA GLN A 94 -0.61 59.77 -9.76
C GLN A 94 -1.84 60.67 -9.72
N GLN A 95 -2.95 60.25 -10.32
CA GLN A 95 -4.20 61.02 -10.32
C GLN A 95 -5.42 60.02 -10.23
N ALA A 96 -6.57 60.59 -9.89
CA ALA A 96 -7.81 59.84 -9.91
C ALA A 96 -8.15 59.44 -11.36
N LEU A 97 -8.41 58.15 -11.57
CA LEU A 97 -8.72 57.59 -12.88
C LEU A 97 -10.06 56.88 -12.82
N PRO A 98 -10.90 57.05 -13.87
CA PRO A 98 -12.06 56.21 -14.03
C PRO A 98 -11.62 54.78 -14.23
N LEU A 99 -12.57 53.86 -14.28
CA LEU A 99 -12.36 52.43 -14.50
C LEU A 99 -11.45 52.18 -15.71
N GLN A 100 -10.34 51.47 -15.44
CA GLN A 100 -9.30 51.12 -16.41
C GLN A 100 -9.19 49.61 -16.58
N PRO A 101 -9.41 49.05 -17.76
CA PRO A 101 -9.12 47.63 -18.04
C PRO A 101 -7.59 47.41 -18.05
N VAL A 102 -7.17 46.33 -17.36
CA VAL A 102 -5.78 45.90 -17.33
C VAL A 102 -5.74 44.38 -17.55
N THR A 103 -4.91 43.93 -18.48
CA THR A 103 -4.69 42.50 -18.71
C THR A 103 -3.28 42.12 -18.27
N VAL A 104 -3.18 41.03 -17.51
CA VAL A 104 -1.92 40.49 -17.02
C VAL A 104 -1.76 39.08 -17.52
N LEU A 105 -0.58 38.76 -18.01
CA LEU A 105 -0.18 37.39 -18.33
C LEU A 105 0.90 36.96 -17.36
N THR A 106 0.74 35.76 -16.80
CA THR A 106 1.73 35.10 -15.98
C THR A 106 2.16 33.79 -16.62
N SER A 107 3.31 33.28 -16.24
CA SER A 107 3.77 31.93 -16.57
C SER A 107 4.03 31.16 -15.28
N THR A 108 3.55 29.94 -15.19
CA THR A 108 3.87 29.02 -14.10
C THR A 108 5.23 28.36 -14.32
N GLU A 109 5.81 27.72 -13.29
CA GLU A 109 7.05 26.91 -13.44
C GLU A 109 6.89 25.79 -14.48
N GLY A 110 5.68 25.28 -14.70
CA GLY A 110 5.37 24.29 -15.73
C GLY A 110 5.25 24.86 -17.15
N GLY A 111 5.41 26.19 -17.33
CA GLY A 111 5.27 26.85 -18.63
C GLY A 111 3.82 27.15 -19.04
N GLU A 112 2.85 26.88 -18.19
CA GLU A 112 1.45 27.24 -18.43
C GLU A 112 1.25 28.73 -18.33
N MET A 113 0.58 29.31 -19.31
CA MET A 113 0.25 30.74 -19.34
C MET A 113 -1.13 30.97 -18.73
N ARG A 114 -1.23 31.94 -17.82
CA ARG A 114 -2.49 32.36 -17.20
C ARG A 114 -2.79 33.80 -17.55
N ARG A 115 -4.06 34.07 -17.76
CA ARG A 115 -4.57 35.41 -18.04
C ARG A 115 -5.41 35.88 -16.85
N TYR A 116 -5.16 37.12 -16.45
CA TYR A 116 -5.94 37.83 -15.45
C TYR A 116 -6.45 39.13 -16.08
N VAL A 117 -7.75 39.38 -15.92
CA VAL A 117 -8.37 40.61 -16.41
C VAL A 117 -8.82 41.43 -15.20
N PHE A 118 -8.40 42.63 -15.11
CA PHE A 118 -8.73 43.56 -14.06
C PHE A 118 -9.47 44.75 -14.60
N GLU A 119 -10.38 45.31 -13.81
CA GLU A 119 -10.92 46.64 -13.94
C GLU A 119 -10.50 47.45 -12.72
N ILE A 120 -9.56 48.40 -12.89
CA ILE A 120 -9.00 49.17 -11.79
C ILE A 120 -9.57 50.58 -11.76
N THR A 121 -10.08 51.01 -10.60
CA THR A 121 -10.54 52.36 -10.31
C THR A 121 -9.57 53.02 -9.33
N THR A 122 -9.17 54.28 -9.59
CA THR A 122 -8.34 55.06 -8.69
C THR A 122 -9.13 56.26 -8.18
N VAL A 123 -9.40 56.31 -6.87
CA VAL A 123 -10.09 57.40 -6.22
C VAL A 123 -9.13 58.52 -5.74
N PRO A 124 -9.60 59.73 -5.47
CA PRO A 124 -8.76 60.81 -4.96
C PRO A 124 -8.05 60.47 -3.64
N ALA A 125 -6.94 61.16 -3.35
CA ALA A 125 -6.09 60.88 -2.17
C ALA A 125 -6.81 61.14 -0.83
N GLU A 126 -7.77 62.06 -0.81
CA GLU A 126 -8.60 62.36 0.36
C GLU A 126 -9.43 61.15 0.83
N SER A 127 -9.62 60.19 -0.05
CA SER A 127 -10.30 58.92 0.26
C SER A 127 -9.41 57.94 1.05
N LEU A 128 -8.12 58.26 1.27
CA LEU A 128 -7.20 57.46 2.09
C LEU A 128 -7.47 57.71 3.55
N GLY A 129 -8.33 56.93 4.18
CA GLY A 129 -8.61 56.96 5.62
C GLY A 129 -8.57 55.56 6.23
N VAL A 130 -8.44 55.45 7.56
CA VAL A 130 -8.43 54.17 8.24
C VAL A 130 -9.74 53.41 8.01
N ASP A 131 -10.85 54.14 7.79
CA ASP A 131 -12.18 53.66 7.57
C ASP A 131 -12.67 53.78 6.12
N ALA A 132 -11.76 53.93 5.15
CA ALA A 132 -12.12 54.03 3.73
C ALA A 132 -12.60 52.68 3.21
N PRO A 133 -13.91 52.39 3.17
CA PRO A 133 -14.40 51.15 2.60
C PRO A 133 -14.14 51.14 1.10
N GLY A 134 -13.59 50.06 0.59
CA GLY A 134 -13.40 49.86 -0.84
C GLY A 134 -12.03 50.18 -1.40
N ILE A 135 -11.04 50.62 -0.60
CA ILE A 135 -9.64 50.76 -1.06
C ILE A 135 -8.86 49.52 -0.69
N TYR A 136 -8.22 48.90 -1.68
CA TYR A 136 -7.43 47.70 -1.50
C TYR A 136 -5.93 48.01 -1.43
N TYR A 137 -5.23 47.41 -0.46
CA TYR A 137 -3.77 47.49 -0.35
C TYR A 137 -3.11 46.25 -0.93
N SER A 138 -3.79 45.10 -0.82
CA SER A 138 -3.30 43.89 -1.43
C SER A 138 -4.48 42.99 -1.87
N VAL A 139 -4.33 42.36 -3.01
CA VAL A 139 -5.22 41.31 -3.50
C VAL A 139 -4.38 40.08 -3.76
N GLN A 140 -4.64 38.99 -3.04
CA GLN A 140 -3.92 37.74 -3.18
C GLN A 140 -4.80 36.70 -3.85
N PHE A 141 -4.33 36.16 -4.97
CA PHE A 141 -4.98 35.04 -5.62
C PHE A 141 -4.72 33.73 -4.87
N THR A 142 -5.76 32.89 -4.79
CA THR A 142 -5.71 31.51 -4.25
C THR A 142 -6.11 30.52 -5.35
N TYR A 143 -5.66 29.28 -5.22
CA TYR A 143 -5.84 28.25 -6.25
C TYR A 143 -6.43 26.98 -5.64
N PRO A 144 -7.69 27.02 -5.17
CA PRO A 144 -8.29 25.93 -4.40
C PRO A 144 -8.37 24.62 -5.19
N VAL A 145 -8.57 24.66 -6.49
CA VAL A 145 -8.64 23.47 -7.35
C VAL A 145 -7.27 22.78 -7.43
N GLU A 146 -6.22 23.53 -7.69
CA GLU A 146 -4.86 23.01 -7.79
C GLU A 146 -4.33 22.50 -6.44
N GLU A 147 -4.63 23.23 -5.37
CA GLU A 147 -4.29 22.79 -4.02
C GLU A 147 -5.03 21.50 -3.62
N ALA A 148 -6.29 21.35 -4.03
CA ALA A 148 -7.04 20.13 -3.82
C ALA A 148 -6.44 18.96 -4.61
N GLU A 149 -6.05 19.18 -5.86
CA GLU A 149 -5.41 18.16 -6.69
C GLU A 149 -4.03 17.75 -6.13
N GLN A 150 -3.21 18.72 -5.74
CA GLN A 150 -1.92 18.45 -5.08
C GLN A 150 -2.11 17.63 -3.80
N ARG A 151 -3.10 17.96 -2.98
CA ARG A 151 -3.41 17.16 -1.78
C ARG A 151 -3.82 15.73 -2.13
N ARG A 152 -4.62 15.54 -3.20
CA ARG A 152 -5.01 14.20 -3.68
C ARG A 152 -3.80 13.38 -4.15
N VAL A 153 -2.92 14.00 -4.94
CA VAL A 153 -1.70 13.33 -5.44
C VAL A 153 -0.78 12.93 -4.28
N LEU A 154 -0.57 13.83 -3.31
CA LEU A 154 0.23 13.54 -2.13
C LEU A 154 -0.39 12.43 -1.27
N ALA A 155 -1.71 12.46 -1.06
CA ALA A 155 -2.42 11.43 -0.31
C ALA A 155 -2.33 10.06 -1.02
N ALA A 156 -2.51 10.02 -2.34
CA ALA A 156 -2.36 8.80 -3.13
C ALA A 156 -0.93 8.23 -3.06
N ALA A 157 0.08 9.10 -3.17
CA ALA A 157 1.49 8.69 -3.04
C ALA A 157 1.81 8.13 -1.64
N GLN A 158 1.26 8.74 -0.59
CA GLN A 158 1.42 8.24 0.78
C GLN A 158 0.72 6.89 0.96
N ALA A 159 -0.53 6.75 0.50
CA ALA A 159 -1.27 5.49 0.56
C ALA A 159 -0.54 4.35 -0.18
N ALA A 160 0.06 4.64 -1.34
CA ALA A 160 0.86 3.67 -2.07
C ALA A 160 2.11 3.21 -1.29
N LYS A 161 2.80 4.14 -0.61
CA LYS A 161 3.95 3.82 0.25
C LYS A 161 3.53 2.95 1.44
N ASP A 162 2.42 3.28 2.09
CA ASP A 162 1.92 2.53 3.25
C ASP A 162 1.49 1.11 2.85
N LEU A 163 0.86 0.96 1.69
CA LEU A 163 0.50 -0.35 1.11
C LEU A 163 1.76 -1.18 0.82
N ALA A 164 2.76 -0.60 0.17
CA ALA A 164 4.02 -1.29 -0.11
C ALA A 164 4.75 -1.72 1.19
N ALA A 165 4.76 -0.85 2.21
CA ALA A 165 5.34 -1.17 3.51
C ALA A 165 4.59 -2.30 4.22
N SER A 166 3.25 -2.32 4.15
CA SER A 166 2.45 -3.41 4.74
C SER A 166 2.68 -4.74 4.05
N GLN A 167 2.74 -4.76 2.71
CA GLN A 167 3.07 -5.96 1.93
C GLN A 167 4.48 -6.49 2.23
N ALA A 168 5.46 -5.60 2.36
CA ALA A 168 6.82 -5.99 2.73
C ALA A 168 6.89 -6.62 4.14
N ARG A 169 6.17 -6.06 5.11
CA ARG A 169 6.07 -6.62 6.46
C ARG A 169 5.39 -8.00 6.46
N GLU A 170 4.35 -8.17 5.66
CA GLU A 170 3.65 -9.45 5.54
C GLU A 170 4.56 -10.52 4.92
N ALA A 171 5.27 -10.20 3.84
CA ALA A 171 6.23 -11.09 3.21
C ALA A 171 7.35 -11.51 4.19
N GLN A 172 7.87 -10.57 4.99
CA GLN A 172 8.86 -10.88 6.03
C GLN A 172 8.30 -11.81 7.11
N ARG A 173 7.05 -11.60 7.54
CA ARG A 173 6.39 -12.50 8.51
C ARG A 173 6.25 -13.91 7.97
N GLN A 174 5.83 -14.05 6.71
CA GLN A 174 5.68 -15.36 6.05
C GLN A 174 7.02 -16.09 5.94
N LEU A 175 8.09 -15.38 5.54
CA LEU A 175 9.44 -15.94 5.52
C LEU A 175 9.90 -16.39 6.91
N ALA A 176 9.68 -15.57 7.94
CA ALA A 176 10.05 -15.92 9.31
C ALA A 176 9.28 -17.14 9.83
N LEU A 177 8.00 -17.27 9.50
CA LEU A 177 7.19 -18.45 9.82
C LEU A 177 7.69 -19.70 9.09
N ALA A 178 8.00 -19.59 7.80
CA ALA A 178 8.55 -20.70 7.00
C ALA A 178 9.89 -21.17 7.57
N HIS A 179 10.78 -20.26 7.94
CA HIS A 179 12.05 -20.61 8.59
C HIS A 179 11.84 -21.34 9.92
N ARG A 180 10.95 -20.85 10.80
CA ARG A 180 10.64 -21.52 12.07
C ARG A 180 10.08 -22.93 11.86
N THR A 181 9.19 -23.09 10.87
CA THR A 181 8.62 -24.39 10.53
C THR A 181 9.70 -25.36 10.02
N MET A 182 10.61 -24.89 9.19
CA MET A 182 11.76 -25.69 8.72
C MET A 182 12.69 -26.09 9.86
N GLU A 183 13.03 -25.13 10.76
CA GLU A 183 13.84 -25.42 11.93
C GLU A 183 13.17 -26.43 12.87
N GLN A 184 11.87 -26.32 13.10
CA GLN A 184 11.12 -27.28 13.91
C GLN A 184 11.12 -28.68 13.27
N ARG A 185 10.91 -28.78 11.95
CA ARG A 185 11.00 -30.05 11.21
C ARG A 185 12.41 -30.63 11.22
N ALA A 186 13.44 -29.79 11.18
CA ALA A 186 14.82 -30.23 11.28
C ALA A 186 15.17 -30.75 12.70
N ARG A 187 14.54 -30.19 13.75
CA ARG A 187 14.71 -30.64 15.15
C ARG A 187 13.91 -31.91 15.45
N ASP A 188 12.73 -32.08 14.85
CA ASP A 188 11.92 -33.29 14.95
C ASP A 188 11.64 -33.87 13.54
N PRO A 189 12.59 -34.61 12.99
CA PRO A 189 12.44 -35.26 11.68
C PRO A 189 11.34 -36.34 11.65
N PHE A 190 10.75 -36.66 12.81
CA PHE A 190 9.71 -37.65 12.99
C PHE A 190 8.34 -37.02 13.28
N SER A 191 8.12 -35.76 12.90
CA SER A 191 6.81 -35.12 13.03
C SER A 191 5.73 -35.89 12.26
N GLY A 192 4.58 -36.04 12.85
CA GLY A 192 3.41 -36.76 12.32
C GLY A 192 2.91 -37.85 13.25
N ASP A 193 1.88 -38.56 12.80
CA ASP A 193 1.33 -39.67 13.56
C ASP A 193 2.36 -40.78 13.73
N ARG A 194 2.57 -41.22 14.97
CA ARG A 194 3.56 -42.25 15.31
C ARG A 194 2.85 -43.57 15.63
N ASN A 195 3.30 -44.64 14.98
CA ASN A 195 2.92 -45.99 15.31
C ASN A 195 3.87 -46.54 16.37
N TRP A 196 3.35 -46.88 17.56
CA TRP A 196 4.08 -47.41 18.67
C TRP A 196 3.83 -48.93 18.88
N HIS A 197 3.07 -49.60 17.99
CA HIS A 197 2.65 -50.99 18.14
C HIS A 197 3.76 -51.99 17.76
N TYR A 198 4.84 -51.92 18.54
CA TYR A 198 5.97 -52.82 18.39
C TYR A 198 6.05 -53.77 19.56
N VAL A 199 6.47 -55.00 19.28
CA VAL A 199 6.76 -56.03 20.29
C VAL A 199 8.16 -56.62 20.05
N ALA A 200 8.86 -56.98 21.10
CA ALA A 200 10.21 -57.53 21.03
C ALA A 200 10.26 -58.93 21.63
N GLN A 201 11.09 -59.81 21.06
CA GLN A 201 11.32 -61.17 21.54
C GLN A 201 12.82 -61.53 21.35
N GLY A 202 13.44 -62.04 22.38
CA GLY A 202 14.86 -62.42 22.34
C GLY A 202 15.63 -61.85 23.53
N ASP A 203 16.90 -61.52 23.34
CA ASP A 203 17.78 -61.08 24.40
C ASP A 203 17.46 -59.62 24.78
N HIS A 204 17.09 -59.41 26.05
CA HIS A 204 16.69 -58.11 26.58
C HIS A 204 17.87 -57.13 26.75
N SER A 205 19.12 -57.60 26.64
CA SER A 205 20.28 -56.70 26.65
C SER A 205 20.35 -55.78 25.44
N LEU A 206 19.66 -56.17 24.34
CA LEU A 206 19.55 -55.38 23.09
C LEU A 206 18.26 -54.58 23.03
N LEU A 207 17.41 -54.57 24.07
CA LEU A 207 16.11 -53.94 24.03
C LEU A 207 16.22 -52.42 23.92
N PRO A 208 15.67 -51.78 22.85
CA PRO A 208 15.61 -50.33 22.78
C PRO A 208 14.60 -49.78 23.81
N LEU A 209 14.80 -48.56 24.26
CA LEU A 209 13.87 -47.85 25.15
C LEU A 209 12.55 -47.57 24.45
N GLU A 210 12.62 -47.26 23.17
CA GLU A 210 11.45 -46.91 22.36
C GLU A 210 11.66 -47.42 20.92
N VAL A 211 10.58 -47.89 20.31
CA VAL A 211 10.51 -48.15 18.86
C VAL A 211 9.22 -47.58 18.33
N PHE A 212 9.32 -46.79 17.30
CA PHE A 212 8.16 -46.22 16.61
C PHE A 212 8.46 -45.94 15.13
N ASP A 213 7.43 -45.84 14.33
CA ASP A 213 7.54 -45.36 12.95
C ASP A 213 6.50 -44.26 12.65
N ASN A 214 6.70 -43.49 11.60
CA ASN A 214 5.75 -42.50 11.08
C ASN A 214 5.12 -42.94 9.75
N GLY A 215 5.31 -44.19 9.36
CA GLY A 215 4.89 -44.75 8.07
C GLY A 215 5.91 -44.59 6.96
N TYR A 216 7.04 -43.86 7.18
CA TYR A 216 8.14 -43.68 6.24
C TYR A 216 9.47 -44.20 6.79
N SER A 217 9.73 -43.93 8.05
CA SER A 217 10.98 -44.27 8.73
C SER A 217 10.68 -44.90 10.06
N THR A 218 11.50 -45.85 10.49
CA THR A 218 11.44 -46.49 11.82
C THR A 218 12.58 -45.96 12.68
N VAL A 219 12.28 -45.68 13.96
CA VAL A 219 13.25 -45.17 14.92
C VAL A 219 13.37 -46.14 16.08
N PHE A 220 14.60 -46.41 16.45
CA PHE A 220 14.98 -47.12 17.67
C PHE A 220 15.73 -46.16 18.58
N ARG A 221 15.29 -46.03 19.83
CA ARG A 221 16.02 -45.27 20.86
C ARG A 221 16.72 -46.22 21.78
N PHE A 222 18.00 -46.07 21.93
CA PHE A 222 18.81 -46.86 22.85
C PHE A 222 19.24 -46.03 24.06
N PRO A 223 19.51 -46.67 25.23
CA PRO A 223 20.16 -45.93 26.35
C PRO A 223 21.52 -45.35 25.93
N GLY A 224 21.85 -44.12 26.39
CA GLY A 224 23.06 -43.42 26.00
C GLY A 224 24.37 -44.07 26.47
N ASN A 225 24.28 -45.09 27.34
CA ASN A 225 25.42 -45.83 27.91
C ASN A 225 25.56 -47.26 27.36
N VAL A 226 24.80 -47.61 26.32
CA VAL A 226 24.75 -48.95 25.73
C VAL A 226 25.28 -48.92 24.31
N ARG A 227 26.00 -49.97 23.92
CA ARG A 227 26.45 -50.14 22.55
C ARG A 227 25.21 -50.34 21.64
N ILE A 228 25.16 -49.56 20.55
CA ILE A 228 24.10 -49.67 19.56
C ILE A 228 24.30 -50.95 18.75
N PRO A 229 23.29 -51.88 18.71
CA PRO A 229 23.40 -53.10 17.93
C PRO A 229 23.24 -52.81 16.42
N SER A 230 23.69 -53.75 15.61
CA SER A 230 23.43 -53.71 14.17
C SER A 230 21.93 -54.01 13.90
N VAL A 231 21.30 -53.18 13.06
CA VAL A 231 19.88 -53.29 12.70
C VAL A 231 19.74 -53.96 11.35
N PHE A 232 18.94 -55.00 11.27
CA PHE A 232 18.60 -55.70 10.02
C PHE A 232 17.11 -55.69 9.80
N VAL A 233 16.67 -55.53 8.56
CA VAL A 233 15.28 -55.74 8.15
C VAL A 233 15.05 -57.22 7.86
N ILE A 234 13.89 -57.77 8.28
CA ILE A 234 13.44 -59.12 7.93
C ILE A 234 12.58 -59.01 6.67
N ASN A 235 13.07 -59.51 5.56
CA ASN A 235 12.38 -59.53 4.27
C ASN A 235 11.19 -60.56 4.32
N PRO A 236 10.22 -60.49 3.39
CA PRO A 236 9.12 -61.45 3.31
C PRO A 236 9.55 -62.90 3.15
N ASP A 237 10.72 -63.13 2.61
CA ASP A 237 11.32 -64.49 2.48
C ASP A 237 11.98 -65.00 3.78
N GLY A 238 11.92 -64.21 4.85
CA GLY A 238 12.53 -64.50 6.17
C GLY A 238 14.04 -64.20 6.25
N LYS A 239 14.65 -63.76 5.19
CA LYS A 239 16.09 -63.42 5.18
C LYS A 239 16.31 -62.00 5.72
N GLU A 240 17.50 -61.81 6.30
CA GLU A 240 17.94 -60.55 6.81
C GLU A 240 18.63 -59.73 5.70
N ALA A 241 18.35 -58.42 5.66
CA ALA A 241 19.03 -57.47 4.85
C ALA A 241 19.46 -56.25 5.67
N THR A 242 20.54 -55.61 5.30
CA THR A 242 21.01 -54.36 5.95
C THR A 242 20.20 -53.21 5.38
N PRO A 243 19.41 -52.49 6.19
CA PRO A 243 18.70 -51.31 5.74
C PRO A 243 19.64 -50.12 5.73
N ASN A 244 19.23 -49.07 5.02
CA ASN A 244 19.88 -47.75 5.13
C ASN A 244 19.46 -47.10 6.46
N TYR A 245 20.41 -46.73 7.32
CA TYR A 245 20.13 -46.09 8.60
C TYR A 245 21.16 -45.01 8.96
N ALA A 246 20.75 -44.07 9.80
CA ALA A 246 21.59 -43.05 10.38
C ALA A 246 21.52 -43.09 11.91
N VAL A 247 22.65 -42.85 12.56
CA VAL A 247 22.73 -42.75 14.02
C VAL A 247 22.84 -41.29 14.41
N LYS A 248 21.95 -40.82 15.30
CA LYS A 248 21.92 -39.45 15.81
C LYS A 248 21.81 -39.49 17.34
N GLY A 249 22.92 -39.44 18.03
CA GLY A 249 22.95 -39.57 19.50
C GLY A 249 22.48 -40.95 19.93
N ASP A 250 21.39 -41.02 20.66
CA ASP A 250 20.74 -42.23 21.19
C ASP A 250 19.70 -42.86 20.21
N LEU A 251 19.52 -42.22 19.06
CA LEU A 251 18.54 -42.62 18.06
C LEU A 251 19.19 -43.32 16.86
N VAL A 252 18.62 -44.43 16.46
CA VAL A 252 18.90 -45.07 15.16
C VAL A 252 17.66 -44.93 14.30
N GLN A 253 17.79 -44.13 13.25
CA GLN A 253 16.76 -43.89 12.24
C GLN A 253 16.99 -44.76 11.04
N VAL A 254 16.03 -45.59 10.68
CA VAL A 254 16.03 -46.42 9.48
C VAL A 254 15.07 -45.81 8.45
N ASP A 255 15.53 -45.61 7.21
CA ASP A 255 14.75 -44.97 6.13
C ASP A 255 13.69 -45.91 5.49
N SER A 256 13.10 -46.76 6.29
CA SER A 256 12.02 -47.66 5.87
C SER A 256 11.17 -48.11 7.06
N VAL A 257 9.98 -48.62 6.76
CA VAL A 257 9.12 -49.33 7.72
C VAL A 257 9.01 -50.76 7.28
N ALA A 258 9.15 -51.67 8.22
CA ALA A 258 9.09 -53.12 7.97
C ALA A 258 8.21 -53.84 8.96
N ARG A 259 7.76 -55.05 8.60
CA ARG A 259 7.01 -55.94 9.48
C ARG A 259 7.86 -56.46 10.63
N GLY A 260 9.18 -56.67 10.40
CA GLY A 260 10.09 -57.23 11.39
C GLY A 260 11.51 -56.70 11.24
N TRP A 261 12.15 -56.52 12.36
CA TRP A 261 13.54 -56.09 12.50
C TRP A 261 14.31 -57.11 13.32
N ARG A 262 15.60 -57.24 13.09
CA ARG A 262 16.50 -58.00 13.90
C ARG A 262 17.65 -57.17 14.35
N LEU A 263 17.85 -57.11 15.67
CA LEU A 263 18.98 -56.39 16.28
C LEU A 263 20.01 -57.45 16.69
N ARG A 264 21.31 -57.17 16.37
CA ARG A 264 22.38 -58.12 16.66
C ARG A 264 23.60 -57.39 17.25
N ASP A 265 24.18 -58.00 18.23
CA ASP A 265 25.52 -57.68 18.74
C ASP A 265 26.26 -59.01 19.04
N GLY A 266 27.18 -59.38 18.16
CA GLY A 266 27.85 -60.67 18.18
C GLY A 266 26.86 -61.80 18.05
N HIS A 267 26.76 -62.66 19.08
CA HIS A 267 25.84 -63.79 19.11
C HIS A 267 24.46 -63.46 19.71
N THR A 268 24.33 -62.28 20.31
CA THR A 268 23.12 -61.80 20.94
C THR A 268 22.13 -61.31 19.88
N VAL A 269 20.87 -61.72 19.97
CA VAL A 269 19.83 -61.42 18.97
C VAL A 269 18.52 -61.03 19.64
N LEU A 270 17.92 -59.93 19.15
CA LEU A 270 16.57 -59.51 19.51
C LEU A 270 15.76 -59.32 18.22
N ALA A 271 14.59 -59.91 18.15
CA ALA A 271 13.61 -59.68 17.08
C ALA A 271 12.59 -58.61 17.55
N VAL A 272 12.29 -57.63 16.68
CA VAL A 272 11.31 -56.58 16.92
C VAL A 272 10.26 -56.61 15.82
N TRP A 273 8.98 -56.74 16.18
CA TRP A 273 7.89 -56.87 15.25
C TRP A 273 6.92 -55.73 15.30
N ASN A 274 6.61 -55.14 14.12
CA ASN A 274 5.57 -54.14 13.96
C ASN A 274 4.20 -54.81 13.85
N ARG A 275 3.36 -54.63 14.85
CA ARG A 275 2.00 -55.23 14.91
C ARG A 275 0.98 -54.48 14.08
N ALA A 276 1.27 -53.21 13.72
CA ALA A 276 0.44 -52.35 12.87
C ALA A 276 1.07 -52.10 11.51
N PHE A 277 1.92 -53.03 11.04
CA PHE A 277 2.57 -52.88 9.74
C PHE A 277 1.56 -52.83 8.61
N ASP A 278 1.60 -51.75 7.83
CA ASP A 278 0.84 -51.60 6.59
C ASP A 278 1.73 -51.99 5.38
N PRO A 279 1.39 -53.07 4.67
CA PRO A 279 2.17 -53.52 3.51
C PRO A 279 2.06 -52.58 2.30
N VAL A 280 1.03 -51.73 2.23
CA VAL A 280 0.86 -50.74 1.17
C VAL A 280 1.79 -49.54 1.39
N GLY A 281 2.03 -49.17 2.65
CA GLY A 281 2.84 -48.08 3.07
C GLY A 281 2.24 -46.71 2.71
N LYS A 282 2.94 -45.62 3.09
CA LYS A 282 2.56 -44.25 2.76
C LYS A 282 3.36 -43.77 1.53
N ASN A 283 2.66 -43.23 0.54
CA ASN A 283 3.32 -42.57 -0.58
C ASN A 283 3.70 -41.13 -0.16
N PRO A 284 4.99 -40.76 -0.13
CA PRO A 284 5.43 -39.42 0.21
C PRO A 284 5.25 -38.38 -0.91
N GLU A 285 4.74 -38.78 -2.09
CA GLU A 285 4.55 -37.90 -3.27
C GLU A 285 5.83 -37.20 -3.76
N THR A 286 6.96 -37.61 -3.26
CA THR A 286 8.29 -37.02 -3.57
C THR A 286 9.03 -37.77 -4.68
N GLN A 287 8.44 -38.84 -5.24
CA GLN A 287 9.06 -39.80 -6.16
C GLN A 287 10.29 -40.52 -5.55
N THR A 288 10.39 -40.52 -4.23
CA THR A 288 11.35 -41.27 -3.43
C THR A 288 10.63 -41.96 -2.27
N THR A 289 11.30 -42.82 -1.55
CA THR A 289 10.76 -43.44 -0.32
C THR A 289 10.80 -42.52 0.89
N SER A 290 11.39 -41.33 0.77
CA SER A 290 11.56 -40.36 1.85
C SER A 290 10.71 -39.10 1.60
N PRO A 291 9.92 -38.65 2.62
CA PRO A 291 9.17 -37.39 2.50
C PRO A 291 10.06 -36.16 2.45
N ASN A 292 11.32 -36.28 2.82
CA ASN A 292 12.28 -35.16 2.90
C ASN A 292 13.16 -35.04 1.67
N VAL A 293 13.07 -35.98 0.72
CA VAL A 293 13.89 -36.00 -0.50
C VAL A 293 12.98 -36.08 -1.70
N ARG A 294 12.99 -35.05 -2.53
CA ARG A 294 12.22 -35.00 -3.78
C ARG A 294 13.11 -35.27 -4.98
N ARG A 295 12.71 -36.21 -5.84
CA ARG A 295 13.34 -36.41 -7.14
C ARG A 295 12.82 -35.37 -8.10
N VAL A 296 13.72 -34.58 -8.71
CA VAL A 296 13.41 -33.63 -9.78
C VAL A 296 14.11 -34.10 -11.03
N VAL A 297 13.35 -34.36 -12.11
CA VAL A 297 13.93 -34.66 -13.43
C VAL A 297 14.39 -33.33 -14.04
N ARG A 298 15.69 -33.17 -14.27
CA ARG A 298 16.24 -32.00 -14.95
C ARG A 298 15.99 -32.18 -16.44
N GLU A 299 15.17 -31.35 -17.06
CA GLU A 299 15.07 -31.32 -18.50
C GLU A 299 16.46 -30.96 -19.10
N PRO A 300 16.90 -31.66 -20.14
CA PRO A 300 18.16 -31.28 -20.83
C PRO A 300 17.97 -29.88 -21.43
N PRO A 301 19.03 -29.05 -21.44
CA PRO A 301 18.98 -27.74 -22.08
C PRO A 301 18.62 -27.93 -23.56
N ARG A 302 17.64 -27.14 -24.04
CA ARG A 302 17.25 -27.10 -25.45
C ARG A 302 18.32 -26.42 -26.29
#